data_fae1ce597b9aaf1a785e00770c8b6ef8
#
_entry.id   fae1ce597b9aaf1a785e00770c8b6ef8
#
_cell.length_a   1.000
_cell.length_b   1.000
_cell.length_c   1.000
_cell.angle_alpha   90.00
_cell.angle_beta   90.00
_cell.angle_gamma   90.00
#
_symmetry.space_group_name_H-M   'P 1'
#
loop_
_entity.id
_entity.type
_entity.pdbx_description
1 polymer ?
#
loop_
_entity_poly.entity_id
_entity_poly.type
_entity_poly.pdbx_seq_one_letter_code
_entity_poly.pdbx_strand_id
1 'polypeptide(L)'
;MRQVKVLGLLGTGVIGGGWAARALHLGIDVVAMDAKPEMEAWIRGAVENARAALSRLTLAPLPPEGRLTFTTDLEAMARQVDFIQENIPEQLELKRRMLAQASRVAPADVVIASSTSGLLPSDLQQDMMAPERFLVAHPFNPVYLLPLVELVGGRATSAAALDAAARFFTEIGMHPLRVRREVPGHLTDRLQEALWREILHLVKDGVASTGELDEAIVYGPGLRWAGMGTNLIYHLAGGETGMRHMLRQFGPCLKWPWTKLEAPELTETLIDRMVEGTQAQAGGRSIRELERLRDEYLLAIQQVLKQFDLGAGGTLRALEERLYERNGRSAAAGIDAALTPGAGGPLRLLDTYVRPEWIDYNGHMTDSRYLQVFGDATDALFRWAGVDDAYRKAGRAMYTLESHVTHVAEAKALEPIYVTTKVLELDTKRIRLQHSLHRRRDEALIATGVQLYIHVDTRESRAAPFEPPVRQRLDQLRAAHAASPG
;
A
#
# COMPACT_ATOMS: atom_id res chain seq x y z
N MET A 1 6.49 18.38 -16.80
CA MET A 1 5.87 17.11 -17.23
C MET A 1 4.47 17.03 -16.66
N ARG A 2 3.56 16.43 -17.41
CA ARG A 2 2.13 16.30 -17.11
C ARG A 2 1.91 15.43 -15.87
N GLN A 3 0.91 15.74 -15.05
CA GLN A 3 0.43 14.87 -13.99
C GLN A 3 -0.25 13.66 -14.63
N VAL A 4 0.08 12.45 -14.17
CA VAL A 4 -0.56 11.22 -14.65
C VAL A 4 -1.96 11.12 -14.06
N LYS A 5 -2.98 11.22 -14.92
CA LYS A 5 -4.40 11.06 -14.56
C LYS A 5 -4.96 9.76 -15.11
N VAL A 6 -4.40 9.28 -16.21
CA VAL A 6 -4.82 8.06 -16.90
C VAL A 6 -3.60 7.15 -17.10
N LEU A 7 -3.63 5.96 -16.50
CA LEU A 7 -2.63 4.93 -16.67
C LEU A 7 -3.06 3.94 -17.74
N GLY A 8 -2.23 3.75 -18.77
CA GLY A 8 -2.37 2.68 -19.75
C GLY A 8 -1.69 1.40 -19.29
N LEU A 9 -2.40 0.31 -19.31
CA LEU A 9 -1.85 -1.01 -19.02
C LEU A 9 -1.84 -1.86 -20.28
N LEU A 10 -0.65 -2.24 -20.71
CA LEU A 10 -0.45 -3.16 -21.83
C LEU A 10 -0.19 -4.58 -21.28
N GLY A 11 -1.22 -5.41 -21.30
CA GLY A 11 -1.26 -6.71 -20.64
C GLY A 11 -1.92 -6.65 -19.25
N THR A 12 -2.90 -7.52 -19.04
CA THR A 12 -3.81 -7.50 -17.88
C THR A 12 -3.66 -8.73 -16.96
N GLY A 13 -2.52 -9.43 -17.03
CA GLY A 13 -2.19 -10.54 -16.13
C GLY A 13 -2.06 -10.11 -14.65
N VAL A 14 -1.48 -10.97 -13.81
CA VAL A 14 -1.34 -10.74 -12.36
C VAL A 14 -0.70 -9.39 -12.04
N ILE A 15 0.37 -9.04 -12.74
CA ILE A 15 1.10 -7.78 -12.54
C ILE A 15 0.26 -6.59 -13.00
N GLY A 16 -0.34 -6.67 -14.22
CA GLY A 16 -1.22 -5.62 -14.73
C GLY A 16 -2.46 -5.39 -13.85
N GLY A 17 -3.08 -6.47 -13.32
CA GLY A 17 -4.17 -6.39 -12.36
C GLY A 17 -3.77 -5.72 -11.05
N GLY A 18 -2.57 -5.98 -10.56
CA GLY A 18 -2.03 -5.32 -9.37
C GLY A 18 -1.76 -3.82 -9.57
N TRP A 19 -1.23 -3.43 -10.74
CA TRP A 19 -1.10 -2.01 -11.11
C TRP A 19 -2.45 -1.31 -11.22
N ALA A 20 -3.44 -1.97 -11.87
CA ALA A 20 -4.80 -1.45 -11.97
C ALA A 20 -5.39 -1.18 -10.60
N ALA A 21 -5.33 -2.16 -9.70
CA ALA A 21 -5.89 -2.04 -8.36
C ALA A 21 -5.28 -0.87 -7.57
N ARG A 22 -3.95 -0.72 -7.59
CA ARG A 22 -3.27 0.39 -6.91
C ARG A 22 -3.63 1.75 -7.51
N ALA A 23 -3.61 1.88 -8.84
CA ALA A 23 -3.89 3.14 -9.53
C ALA A 23 -5.33 3.60 -9.27
N LEU A 24 -6.31 2.71 -9.47
CA LEU A 24 -7.73 3.00 -9.26
C LEU A 24 -8.02 3.41 -7.81
N HIS A 25 -7.46 2.70 -6.85
CA HIS A 25 -7.62 3.03 -5.43
C HIS A 25 -7.15 4.44 -5.06
N LEU A 26 -6.16 4.96 -5.79
CA LEU A 26 -5.61 6.30 -5.60
C LEU A 26 -6.18 7.34 -6.58
N GLY A 27 -7.32 7.04 -7.22
CA GLY A 27 -8.08 7.98 -8.03
C GLY A 27 -7.51 8.21 -9.44
N ILE A 28 -6.67 7.29 -9.93
CA ILE A 28 -6.14 7.35 -11.30
C ILE A 28 -6.98 6.45 -12.19
N ASP A 29 -7.48 6.99 -13.28
CA ASP A 29 -8.19 6.22 -14.30
C ASP A 29 -7.24 5.22 -14.98
N VAL A 30 -7.77 4.05 -15.34
CA VAL A 30 -7.01 3.00 -16.00
C VAL A 30 -7.65 2.62 -17.33
N VAL A 31 -6.84 2.61 -18.38
CA VAL A 31 -7.20 2.00 -19.66
C VAL A 31 -6.38 0.73 -19.81
N ALA A 32 -7.02 -0.40 -19.56
CA ALA A 32 -6.39 -1.71 -19.65
C ALA A 32 -6.55 -2.29 -21.06
N MET A 33 -5.47 -2.76 -21.62
CA MET A 33 -5.44 -3.39 -22.95
C MET A 33 -4.93 -4.82 -22.85
N ASP A 34 -5.67 -5.76 -23.44
CA ASP A 34 -5.22 -7.14 -23.66
C ASP A 34 -5.75 -7.63 -25.01
N ALA A 35 -5.00 -8.53 -25.66
CA ALA A 35 -5.42 -9.11 -26.94
C ALA A 35 -6.66 -9.99 -26.83
N LYS A 36 -6.97 -10.49 -25.63
CA LYS A 36 -8.04 -11.44 -25.34
C LYS A 36 -9.20 -10.71 -24.62
N PRO A 37 -10.39 -10.65 -25.21
CA PRO A 37 -11.54 -9.96 -24.61
C PRO A 37 -11.95 -10.50 -23.23
N GLU A 38 -11.77 -11.81 -22.99
CA GLU A 38 -12.08 -12.45 -21.71
C GLU A 38 -11.25 -11.92 -20.53
N MET A 39 -10.12 -11.28 -20.81
CA MET A 39 -9.26 -10.67 -19.81
C MET A 39 -9.91 -9.42 -19.14
N GLU A 40 -10.98 -8.87 -19.72
CA GLU A 40 -11.75 -7.82 -19.05
C GLU A 40 -12.37 -8.32 -17.73
N ALA A 41 -13.03 -9.46 -17.77
CA ALA A 41 -13.64 -10.06 -16.57
C ALA A 41 -12.56 -10.43 -15.53
N TRP A 42 -11.41 -10.92 -16.00
CA TRP A 42 -10.29 -11.28 -15.13
C TRP A 42 -9.70 -10.07 -14.40
N ILE A 43 -9.39 -8.97 -15.10
CA ILE A 43 -8.81 -7.78 -14.46
C ILE A 43 -9.79 -7.12 -13.49
N ARG A 44 -11.10 -7.09 -13.81
CA ARG A 44 -12.13 -6.60 -12.88
C ARG A 44 -12.18 -7.44 -11.60
N GLY A 45 -12.09 -8.76 -11.74
CA GLY A 45 -12.00 -9.69 -10.60
C GLY A 45 -10.73 -9.52 -9.76
N ALA A 46 -9.59 -9.26 -10.42
CA ALA A 46 -8.31 -8.98 -9.73
C ALA A 46 -8.36 -7.68 -8.92
N VAL A 47 -8.94 -6.61 -9.49
CA VAL A 47 -9.15 -5.33 -8.80
C VAL A 47 -10.07 -5.51 -7.60
N GLU A 48 -11.20 -6.20 -7.75
CA GLU A 48 -12.14 -6.46 -6.65
C GLU A 48 -11.48 -7.27 -5.51
N ASN A 49 -10.69 -8.28 -5.86
CA ASN A 49 -9.95 -9.08 -4.87
C ASN A 49 -8.94 -8.23 -4.06
N ALA A 50 -8.26 -7.28 -4.72
CA ALA A 50 -7.30 -6.40 -4.05
C ALA A 50 -7.96 -5.32 -3.19
N ARG A 51 -9.22 -4.93 -3.49
CA ARG A 51 -9.93 -3.83 -2.82
C ARG A 51 -10.03 -4.03 -1.31
N ALA A 52 -10.30 -5.24 -0.84
CA ALA A 52 -10.39 -5.55 0.58
C ALA A 52 -9.07 -5.30 1.34
N ALA A 53 -7.92 -5.57 0.72
CA ALA A 53 -6.62 -5.28 1.30
C ALA A 53 -6.28 -3.78 1.24
N LEU A 54 -6.50 -3.15 0.07
CA LEU A 54 -6.19 -1.73 -0.14
C LEU A 54 -7.00 -0.81 0.78
N SER A 55 -8.28 -1.08 1.00
CA SER A 55 -9.14 -0.30 1.90
C SER A 55 -8.69 -0.33 3.37
N ARG A 56 -7.82 -1.27 3.73
CA ARG A 56 -7.25 -1.44 5.08
C ARG A 56 -5.82 -0.93 5.19
N LEU A 57 -5.21 -0.54 4.07
CA LEU A 57 -3.82 -0.09 4.04
C LEU A 57 -3.65 1.25 4.79
N THR A 58 -4.62 2.14 4.66
CA THR A 58 -4.58 3.48 5.30
C THR A 58 -5.96 3.94 5.74
N LEU A 59 -6.00 4.81 6.75
CA LEU A 59 -7.17 5.58 7.18
C LEU A 59 -7.15 7.01 6.62
N ALA A 60 -6.12 7.38 5.86
CA ALA A 60 -6.05 8.69 5.23
C ALA A 60 -7.21 8.85 4.21
N PRO A 61 -7.76 10.06 4.05
CA PRO A 61 -8.85 10.29 3.11
C PRO A 61 -8.35 10.03 1.68
N LEU A 62 -9.02 9.10 1.03
CA LEU A 62 -8.72 8.70 -0.35
C LEU A 62 -9.50 9.59 -1.34
N PRO A 63 -8.97 9.83 -2.54
CA PRO A 63 -9.75 10.42 -3.62
C PRO A 63 -10.89 9.47 -4.04
N PRO A 64 -11.89 9.95 -4.81
CA PRO A 64 -12.81 9.06 -5.50
C PRO A 64 -12.04 8.01 -6.32
N GLU A 65 -12.50 6.76 -6.28
CA GLU A 65 -11.87 5.67 -7.05
C GLU A 65 -11.85 5.99 -8.54
N GLY A 66 -10.71 5.71 -9.19
CA GLY A 66 -10.56 5.88 -10.62
C GLY A 66 -11.44 4.92 -11.42
N ARG A 67 -11.66 5.23 -12.69
CA ARG A 67 -12.47 4.43 -13.61
C ARG A 67 -11.61 3.44 -14.39
N LEU A 68 -12.03 2.16 -14.42
CA LEU A 68 -11.42 1.12 -15.25
C LEU A 68 -12.18 1.00 -16.58
N THR A 69 -11.45 1.19 -17.69
CA THR A 69 -11.91 0.86 -19.05
C THR A 69 -11.03 -0.24 -19.64
N PHE A 70 -11.62 -1.07 -20.51
CA PHE A 70 -10.92 -2.15 -21.18
C PHE A 70 -11.02 -2.01 -22.70
N THR A 71 -9.97 -2.39 -23.43
CA THR A 71 -9.92 -2.43 -24.87
C THR A 71 -9.02 -3.53 -25.37
N THR A 72 -9.27 -4.02 -26.60
CA THR A 72 -8.35 -4.93 -27.32
C THR A 72 -7.47 -4.16 -28.31
N ASP A 73 -7.65 -2.84 -28.43
CA ASP A 73 -6.91 -1.99 -29.35
C ASP A 73 -5.81 -1.22 -28.61
N LEU A 74 -4.55 -1.63 -28.86
CA LEU A 74 -3.36 -1.01 -28.28
C LEU A 74 -3.24 0.47 -28.66
N GLU A 75 -3.52 0.82 -29.91
CA GLU A 75 -3.35 2.20 -30.36
C GLU A 75 -4.41 3.12 -29.75
N ALA A 76 -5.64 2.63 -29.64
CA ALA A 76 -6.71 3.35 -28.95
C ALA A 76 -6.36 3.61 -27.47
N MET A 77 -5.78 2.62 -26.77
CA MET A 77 -5.26 2.81 -25.41
C MET A 77 -4.12 3.83 -25.39
N ALA A 78 -3.08 3.64 -26.21
CA ALA A 78 -1.85 4.42 -26.14
C ALA A 78 -2.04 5.91 -26.46
N ARG A 79 -3.07 6.28 -27.26
CA ARG A 79 -3.37 7.69 -27.64
C ARG A 79 -4.02 8.51 -26.51
N GLN A 80 -4.61 7.88 -25.51
CA GLN A 80 -5.45 8.57 -24.50
C GLN A 80 -4.90 8.56 -23.08
N VAL A 81 -3.67 8.03 -22.88
CA VAL A 81 -3.09 7.83 -21.55
C VAL A 81 -1.92 8.79 -21.29
N ASP A 82 -1.60 9.00 -20.04
CA ASP A 82 -0.52 9.87 -19.57
C ASP A 82 0.76 9.09 -19.19
N PHE A 83 0.66 7.78 -19.01
CA PHE A 83 1.74 6.85 -18.71
C PHE A 83 1.36 5.44 -19.19
N ILE A 84 2.31 4.68 -19.72
CA ILE A 84 2.08 3.28 -20.15
C ILE A 84 2.95 2.36 -19.31
N GLN A 85 2.32 1.32 -18.70
CA GLN A 85 2.99 0.23 -18.02
C GLN A 85 2.74 -1.08 -18.78
N GLU A 86 3.77 -1.66 -19.35
CA GLU A 86 3.73 -2.91 -20.10
C GLU A 86 3.92 -4.10 -19.18
N ASN A 87 3.06 -5.12 -19.28
CA ASN A 87 3.00 -6.31 -18.43
C ASN A 87 2.70 -7.60 -19.26
N ILE A 88 3.04 -7.60 -20.56
CA ILE A 88 2.84 -8.77 -21.42
C ILE A 88 3.87 -9.87 -21.12
N PRO A 89 3.69 -11.10 -21.66
CA PRO A 89 4.60 -12.23 -21.40
C PRO A 89 6.08 -11.91 -21.65
N GLU A 90 6.96 -12.53 -20.87
CA GLU A 90 8.40 -12.29 -20.85
C GLU A 90 9.10 -12.87 -22.10
N GLN A 91 8.79 -12.31 -23.26
CA GLN A 91 9.32 -12.68 -24.57
C GLN A 91 9.85 -11.43 -25.27
N LEU A 92 11.16 -11.37 -25.49
CA LEU A 92 11.85 -10.17 -26.00
C LEU A 92 11.24 -9.64 -27.29
N GLU A 93 11.05 -10.50 -28.29
CA GLU A 93 10.52 -10.07 -29.60
C GLU A 93 9.06 -9.62 -29.55
N LEU A 94 8.27 -10.24 -28.69
CA LEU A 94 6.88 -9.79 -28.45
C LEU A 94 6.87 -8.41 -27.80
N LYS A 95 7.65 -8.23 -26.73
CA LYS A 95 7.75 -6.94 -26.04
C LYS A 95 8.26 -5.84 -26.98
N ARG A 96 9.33 -6.07 -27.72
CA ARG A 96 9.86 -5.11 -28.72
C ARG A 96 8.77 -4.65 -29.70
N ARG A 97 8.08 -5.59 -30.31
CA ARG A 97 7.02 -5.30 -31.31
C ARG A 97 5.90 -4.45 -30.68
N MET A 98 5.41 -4.84 -29.48
CA MET A 98 4.31 -4.14 -28.83
C MET A 98 4.74 -2.75 -28.33
N LEU A 99 5.94 -2.64 -27.75
CA LEU A 99 6.52 -1.36 -27.32
C LEU A 99 6.77 -0.42 -28.48
N ALA A 100 7.29 -0.93 -29.60
CA ALA A 100 7.46 -0.17 -30.85
C ALA A 100 6.13 0.37 -31.36
N GLN A 101 5.08 -0.45 -31.38
CA GLN A 101 3.74 -0.02 -31.79
C GLN A 101 3.17 1.05 -30.83
N ALA A 102 3.22 0.85 -29.53
CA ALA A 102 2.78 1.82 -28.52
C ALA A 102 3.53 3.15 -28.68
N SER A 103 4.85 3.10 -28.87
CA SER A 103 5.70 4.29 -28.97
C SER A 103 5.41 5.18 -30.19
N ARG A 104 4.87 4.62 -31.27
CA ARG A 104 4.52 5.36 -32.49
C ARG A 104 3.29 6.25 -32.32
N VAL A 105 2.37 5.84 -31.44
CA VAL A 105 1.05 6.50 -31.35
C VAL A 105 0.83 7.22 -30.02
N ALA A 106 1.58 6.85 -28.98
CA ALA A 106 1.51 7.54 -27.70
C ALA A 106 2.01 8.99 -27.81
N PRO A 107 1.38 9.96 -27.14
CA PRO A 107 1.84 11.34 -27.11
C PRO A 107 3.32 11.45 -26.72
N ALA A 108 4.02 12.45 -27.24
CA ALA A 108 5.48 12.57 -27.12
C ALA A 108 5.99 12.70 -25.66
N ASP A 109 5.16 13.19 -24.76
CA ASP A 109 5.45 13.40 -23.35
C ASP A 109 5.07 12.20 -22.44
N VAL A 110 4.49 11.14 -23.03
CA VAL A 110 4.11 9.91 -22.30
C VAL A 110 5.34 9.03 -22.09
N VAL A 111 5.61 8.70 -20.81
CA VAL A 111 6.61 7.72 -20.44
C VAL A 111 6.05 6.32 -20.67
N ILE A 112 6.87 5.45 -21.22
CA ILE A 112 6.56 4.03 -21.43
C ILE A 112 7.49 3.21 -20.55
N ALA A 113 6.91 2.36 -19.71
CA ALA A 113 7.66 1.51 -18.80
C ALA A 113 7.30 0.02 -19.00
N SER A 114 8.24 -0.87 -18.72
CA SER A 114 8.01 -2.32 -18.76
C SER A 114 8.19 -2.93 -17.36
N SER A 115 7.32 -3.88 -17.03
CA SER A 115 7.40 -4.69 -15.80
C SER A 115 8.30 -5.93 -15.95
N THR A 116 9.15 -6.00 -16.98
CA THR A 116 10.06 -7.14 -17.17
C THR A 116 10.94 -7.38 -15.96
N SER A 117 11.10 -8.64 -15.59
CA SER A 117 11.91 -9.06 -14.45
C SER A 117 13.41 -9.19 -14.78
N GLY A 118 13.78 -9.38 -16.05
CA GLY A 118 15.16 -9.68 -16.38
C GLY A 118 15.69 -9.15 -17.70
N LEU A 119 14.82 -8.74 -18.62
CA LEU A 119 15.25 -8.24 -19.93
C LEU A 119 15.85 -6.84 -19.81
N LEU A 120 16.93 -6.62 -20.56
CA LEU A 120 17.60 -5.31 -20.51
C LEU A 120 16.77 -4.24 -21.22
N PRO A 121 16.57 -3.07 -20.61
CA PRO A 121 15.87 -1.97 -21.25
C PRO A 121 16.51 -1.53 -22.56
N SER A 122 17.82 -1.60 -22.72
CA SER A 122 18.52 -1.34 -23.98
C SER A 122 18.11 -2.29 -25.12
N ASP A 123 17.77 -3.52 -24.80
CA ASP A 123 17.31 -4.47 -25.79
C ASP A 123 15.84 -4.26 -26.13
N LEU A 124 15.02 -3.89 -25.17
CA LEU A 124 13.60 -3.61 -25.36
C LEU A 124 13.34 -2.34 -26.18
N GLN A 125 14.18 -1.32 -26.04
CA GLN A 125 13.97 -0.01 -26.65
C GLN A 125 14.45 0.10 -28.12
N GLN A 126 15.08 -0.96 -28.69
CA GLN A 126 15.77 -0.89 -30.00
C GLN A 126 14.86 -0.41 -31.14
N ASP A 127 13.62 -0.89 -31.19
CA ASP A 127 12.70 -0.62 -32.29
C ASP A 127 11.68 0.49 -31.97
N MET A 128 11.84 1.15 -30.82
CA MET A 128 10.92 2.20 -30.38
C MET A 128 11.16 3.52 -31.09
N MET A 129 10.09 4.21 -31.40
CA MET A 129 10.12 5.63 -31.74
C MET A 129 10.24 6.42 -30.42
N ALA A 130 11.24 7.31 -30.32
CA ALA A 130 11.56 8.05 -29.08
C ALA A 130 11.91 7.14 -27.89
N PRO A 131 12.98 6.33 -28.01
CA PRO A 131 13.41 5.38 -26.96
C PRO A 131 13.90 6.08 -25.68
N GLU A 132 14.16 7.39 -25.71
CA GLU A 132 14.59 8.20 -24.56
C GLU A 132 13.51 8.31 -23.48
N ARG A 133 12.25 8.02 -23.79
CA ARG A 133 11.13 8.01 -22.83
C ARG A 133 10.77 6.62 -22.31
N PHE A 134 11.57 5.60 -22.66
CA PHE A 134 11.38 4.23 -22.19
C PHE A 134 12.30 3.90 -21.04
N LEU A 135 11.79 3.11 -20.07
CA LEU A 135 12.57 2.51 -18.98
C LEU A 135 11.92 1.19 -18.54
N VAL A 136 12.63 0.43 -17.75
CA VAL A 136 12.03 -0.67 -16.97
C VAL A 136 11.56 -0.11 -15.63
N ALA A 137 10.32 -0.41 -15.25
CA ALA A 137 9.75 -0.18 -13.92
C ALA A 137 9.24 -1.52 -13.38
N HIS A 138 10.15 -2.24 -12.74
CA HIS A 138 9.94 -3.60 -12.26
C HIS A 138 9.30 -3.61 -10.87
N PRO A 139 8.04 -4.08 -10.72
CA PRO A 139 7.34 -4.18 -9.45
C PRO A 139 7.53 -5.56 -8.82
N PHE A 140 7.02 -5.71 -7.59
CA PHE A 140 6.95 -6.99 -6.89
C PHE A 140 5.50 -7.38 -6.59
N ASN A 141 5.17 -8.65 -6.75
CA ASN A 141 3.84 -9.17 -6.48
C ASN A 141 3.66 -9.45 -4.96
N PRO A 142 2.56 -8.95 -4.33
CA PRO A 142 1.43 -8.24 -4.91
C PRO A 142 1.70 -6.74 -5.09
N VAL A 143 1.59 -6.25 -6.34
CA VAL A 143 1.91 -4.86 -6.71
C VAL A 143 1.08 -3.84 -5.92
N TYR A 144 -0.14 -4.20 -5.54
CA TYR A 144 -1.03 -3.31 -4.77
C TYR A 144 -0.63 -3.17 -3.29
N LEU A 145 0.24 -4.03 -2.72
CA LEU A 145 0.74 -3.91 -1.34
C LEU A 145 2.24 -3.66 -1.26
N LEU A 146 3.07 -4.37 -2.05
CA LEU A 146 4.52 -4.16 -2.01
C LEU A 146 4.89 -2.85 -2.70
N PRO A 147 5.57 -1.93 -1.99
CA PRO A 147 5.83 -0.60 -2.56
C PRO A 147 7.05 -0.53 -3.47
N LEU A 148 7.92 -1.54 -3.52
CA LEU A 148 9.14 -1.47 -4.32
C LEU A 148 8.82 -1.45 -5.82
N VAL A 149 9.46 -0.52 -6.54
CA VAL A 149 9.56 -0.51 -7.99
C VAL A 149 10.98 -0.15 -8.40
N GLU A 150 11.68 -1.04 -9.11
CA GLU A 150 13.02 -0.79 -9.62
C GLU A 150 12.93 -0.02 -10.94
N LEU A 151 13.59 1.14 -11.00
CA LEU A 151 13.66 1.97 -12.21
C LEU A 151 15.02 1.78 -12.89
N VAL A 152 15.00 1.17 -14.08
CA VAL A 152 16.20 0.84 -14.83
C VAL A 152 16.18 1.55 -16.19
N GLY A 153 17.10 2.44 -16.42
CA GLY A 153 17.29 3.07 -17.73
C GLY A 153 18.14 2.21 -18.66
N GLY A 154 17.78 2.17 -19.95
CA GLY A 154 18.64 1.66 -21.00
C GLY A 154 19.55 2.74 -21.57
N ARG A 155 20.35 2.38 -22.60
CA ARG A 155 21.32 3.31 -23.23
C ARG A 155 20.71 4.60 -23.77
N ALA A 156 19.47 4.55 -24.25
CA ALA A 156 18.79 5.72 -24.77
C ALA A 156 17.92 6.46 -23.76
N THR A 157 17.64 5.87 -22.60
CA THR A 157 16.73 6.44 -21.61
C THR A 157 17.22 7.78 -21.09
N SER A 158 16.37 8.80 -21.12
CA SER A 158 16.67 10.12 -20.61
C SER A 158 16.53 10.21 -19.08
N ALA A 159 17.33 11.06 -18.44
CA ALA A 159 17.17 11.38 -17.02
C ALA A 159 15.76 11.93 -16.73
N ALA A 160 15.20 12.70 -17.65
CA ALA A 160 13.85 13.26 -17.51
C ALA A 160 12.75 12.17 -17.45
N ALA A 161 12.89 11.09 -18.21
CA ALA A 161 11.96 9.94 -18.15
C ALA A 161 12.05 9.22 -16.81
N LEU A 162 13.28 8.98 -16.30
CA LEU A 162 13.50 8.38 -14.97
C LEU A 162 12.93 9.27 -13.85
N ASP A 163 13.10 10.58 -13.95
CA ASP A 163 12.55 11.54 -12.97
C ASP A 163 11.02 11.57 -13.00
N ALA A 164 10.42 11.50 -14.20
CA ALA A 164 8.97 11.44 -14.33
C ALA A 164 8.37 10.16 -13.77
N ALA A 165 8.97 9.02 -14.10
CA ALA A 165 8.57 7.73 -13.55
C ALA A 165 8.70 7.70 -12.01
N ALA A 166 9.83 8.19 -11.47
CA ALA A 166 10.04 8.24 -10.03
C ALA A 166 8.96 9.09 -9.33
N ARG A 167 8.61 10.26 -9.89
CA ARG A 167 7.52 11.09 -9.34
C ARG A 167 6.18 10.36 -9.38
N PHE A 168 5.82 9.80 -10.53
CA PHE A 168 4.56 9.07 -10.68
C PHE A 168 4.44 7.93 -9.67
N PHE A 169 5.44 7.05 -9.59
CA PHE A 169 5.40 5.94 -8.65
C PHE A 169 5.39 6.41 -7.19
N THR A 170 6.11 7.48 -6.85
CA THR A 170 6.03 8.09 -5.51
C THR A 170 4.63 8.62 -5.21
N GLU A 171 3.95 9.25 -6.17
CA GLU A 171 2.59 9.77 -5.99
C GLU A 171 1.58 8.66 -5.70
N ILE A 172 1.76 7.48 -6.27
CA ILE A 172 0.92 6.29 -6.00
C ILE A 172 1.44 5.42 -4.84
N GLY A 173 2.28 5.96 -3.97
CA GLY A 173 2.74 5.29 -2.76
C GLY A 173 3.71 4.15 -2.99
N MET A 174 4.48 4.18 -4.09
CA MET A 174 5.58 3.27 -4.34
C MET A 174 6.91 3.86 -3.84
N HIS A 175 7.90 2.99 -3.70
CA HIS A 175 9.29 3.33 -3.43
C HIS A 175 10.13 3.09 -4.69
N PRO A 176 10.38 4.12 -5.52
CA PRO A 176 11.16 3.97 -6.74
C PRO A 176 12.66 3.84 -6.42
N LEU A 177 13.21 2.65 -6.62
CA LEU A 177 14.63 2.36 -6.47
C LEU A 177 15.34 2.53 -7.83
N ARG A 178 16.15 3.57 -7.97
CA ARG A 178 16.91 3.81 -9.20
C ARG A 178 18.11 2.87 -9.30
N VAL A 179 18.12 2.04 -10.33
CA VAL A 179 19.26 1.17 -10.65
C VAL A 179 20.26 1.97 -11.49
N ARG A 180 21.49 2.06 -11.04
CA ARG A 180 22.51 2.96 -11.64
C ARG A 180 22.91 2.61 -13.07
N ARG A 181 22.81 1.32 -13.44
CA ARG A 181 23.03 0.80 -14.80
C ARG A 181 22.25 -0.49 -14.99
N GLU A 182 21.84 -0.75 -16.19
CA GLU A 182 21.16 -2.00 -16.54
C GLU A 182 22.04 -3.22 -16.27
N VAL A 183 21.42 -4.27 -15.76
CA VAL A 183 22.02 -5.57 -15.51
C VAL A 183 20.91 -6.64 -15.62
N PRO A 184 21.18 -7.83 -16.19
CA PRO A 184 20.17 -8.89 -16.27
C PRO A 184 19.64 -9.24 -14.88
N GLY A 185 18.29 -9.34 -14.73
CA GLY A 185 17.64 -9.63 -13.44
C GLY A 185 17.67 -8.46 -12.44
N HIS A 186 18.00 -7.27 -12.90
CA HIS A 186 18.06 -6.03 -12.10
C HIS A 186 18.80 -6.23 -10.76
N LEU A 187 18.32 -5.68 -9.63
CA LEU A 187 18.98 -5.88 -8.33
C LEU A 187 18.28 -6.98 -7.52
N THR A 188 16.96 -6.87 -7.37
CA THR A 188 16.24 -7.70 -6.42
C THR A 188 16.09 -9.12 -6.90
N ASP A 189 15.79 -9.34 -8.20
CA ASP A 189 15.69 -10.69 -8.75
C ASP A 189 17.04 -11.39 -8.73
N ARG A 190 18.15 -10.69 -8.97
CA ARG A 190 19.49 -11.27 -8.81
C ARG A 190 19.73 -11.78 -7.39
N LEU A 191 19.28 -11.02 -6.37
CA LEU A 191 19.42 -11.46 -4.97
C LEU A 191 18.50 -12.63 -4.65
N GLN A 192 17.25 -12.60 -5.15
CA GLN A 192 16.30 -13.71 -4.98
C GLN A 192 16.76 -14.97 -5.72
N GLU A 193 17.24 -14.85 -6.95
CA GLU A 193 17.74 -15.97 -7.73
C GLU A 193 18.97 -16.65 -7.09
N ALA A 194 19.85 -15.89 -6.45
CA ALA A 194 20.97 -16.47 -5.71
C ALA A 194 20.48 -17.38 -4.57
N LEU A 195 19.48 -16.91 -3.81
CA LEU A 195 18.85 -17.69 -2.74
C LEU A 195 18.07 -18.89 -3.29
N TRP A 196 17.30 -18.67 -4.37
CA TRP A 196 16.49 -19.71 -5.01
C TRP A 196 17.33 -20.87 -5.54
N ARG A 197 18.45 -20.58 -6.22
CA ARG A 197 19.38 -21.60 -6.71
C ARG A 197 19.94 -22.45 -5.58
N GLU A 198 20.29 -21.84 -4.45
CA GLU A 198 20.78 -22.56 -3.29
C GLU A 198 19.71 -23.49 -2.69
N ILE A 199 18.46 -23.02 -2.59
CA ILE A 199 17.30 -23.80 -2.16
C ILE A 199 17.14 -25.05 -3.05
N LEU A 200 17.17 -24.87 -4.38
CA LEU A 200 17.07 -25.97 -5.33
C LEU A 200 18.18 -27.02 -5.15
N HIS A 201 19.41 -26.59 -4.89
CA HIS A 201 20.52 -27.52 -4.61
C HIS A 201 20.28 -28.29 -3.31
N LEU A 202 19.87 -27.64 -2.24
CA LEU A 202 19.63 -28.28 -0.94
C LEU A 202 18.50 -29.33 -1.02
N VAL A 203 17.43 -29.03 -1.76
CA VAL A 203 16.35 -30.00 -2.01
C VAL A 203 16.80 -31.13 -2.90
N LYS A 204 17.52 -30.84 -4.01
CA LYS A 204 18.08 -31.85 -4.93
C LYS A 204 18.98 -32.84 -4.21
N ASP A 205 19.87 -32.33 -3.37
CA ASP A 205 20.88 -33.16 -2.66
C ASP A 205 20.27 -33.83 -1.39
N GLY A 206 18.98 -33.60 -1.10
CA GLY A 206 18.30 -34.23 0.04
C GLY A 206 18.78 -33.71 1.40
N VAL A 207 19.35 -32.48 1.45
CA VAL A 207 19.86 -31.88 2.67
C VAL A 207 18.72 -31.40 3.55
N ALA A 208 17.66 -30.81 2.94
CA ALA A 208 16.48 -30.33 3.64
C ALA A 208 15.24 -30.37 2.73
N SER A 209 14.07 -30.42 3.32
CA SER A 209 12.77 -30.25 2.68
C SER A 209 12.49 -28.76 2.39
N THR A 210 11.52 -28.48 1.52
CA THR A 210 11.05 -27.12 1.25
C THR A 210 10.58 -26.42 2.51
N GLY A 211 9.85 -27.12 3.41
CA GLY A 211 9.37 -26.60 4.69
C GLY A 211 10.49 -26.17 5.62
N GLU A 212 11.51 -27.02 5.80
CA GLU A 212 12.67 -26.71 6.66
C GLU A 212 13.48 -25.52 6.13
N LEU A 213 13.57 -25.36 4.80
CA LEU A 213 14.25 -24.21 4.18
C LEU A 213 13.45 -22.92 4.35
N ASP A 214 12.11 -22.98 4.23
CA ASP A 214 11.25 -21.83 4.53
C ASP A 214 11.32 -21.47 6.02
N GLU A 215 11.29 -22.44 6.94
CA GLU A 215 11.47 -22.19 8.37
C GLU A 215 12.79 -21.50 8.67
N ALA A 216 13.88 -21.92 8.05
CA ALA A 216 15.20 -21.31 8.24
C ALA A 216 15.20 -19.81 7.87
N ILE A 217 14.43 -19.40 6.85
CA ILE A 217 14.28 -18.01 6.46
C ILE A 217 13.30 -17.29 7.38
N VAL A 218 12.09 -17.83 7.59
CA VAL A 218 10.98 -17.18 8.31
C VAL A 218 11.31 -16.92 9.76
N TYR A 219 11.89 -17.90 10.47
CA TYR A 219 12.28 -17.77 11.88
C TYR A 219 13.67 -17.14 12.07
N GLY A 220 14.43 -16.95 11.03
CA GLY A 220 15.79 -16.41 11.05
C GLY A 220 15.92 -15.04 10.37
N PRO A 221 16.68 -14.94 9.27
CA PRO A 221 17.02 -13.68 8.64
C PRO A 221 15.80 -12.92 8.09
N GLY A 222 14.73 -13.59 7.68
CA GLY A 222 13.52 -12.99 7.13
C GLY A 222 12.85 -12.00 8.10
N LEU A 223 12.85 -12.28 9.41
CA LEU A 223 12.31 -11.35 10.41
C LEU A 223 13.06 -10.01 10.42
N ARG A 224 14.35 -10.01 10.12
CA ARG A 224 15.18 -8.79 10.08
C ARG A 224 15.03 -8.04 8.78
N TRP A 225 14.83 -8.76 7.66
CA TRP A 225 14.80 -8.19 6.32
C TRP A 225 13.61 -7.26 6.08
N ALA A 226 12.52 -7.41 6.84
CA ALA A 226 11.37 -6.52 6.74
C ALA A 226 11.71 -5.05 7.08
N GLY A 227 12.65 -4.82 8.02
CA GLY A 227 13.06 -3.48 8.44
C GLY A 227 14.49 -3.10 8.09
N MET A 228 15.38 -4.08 7.90
CA MET A 228 16.80 -3.87 7.63
C MET A 228 17.30 -4.85 6.57
N GLY A 229 17.94 -4.34 5.53
CA GLY A 229 18.60 -5.17 4.52
C GLY A 229 19.88 -5.84 5.05
N THR A 230 20.36 -6.84 4.32
CA THR A 230 21.52 -7.66 4.69
C THR A 230 22.76 -6.83 5.02
N ASN A 231 23.04 -5.75 4.28
CA ASN A 231 24.22 -4.91 4.50
C ASN A 231 24.20 -4.25 5.87
N LEU A 232 23.07 -3.68 6.28
CA LEU A 232 22.95 -3.01 7.59
C LEU A 232 23.00 -4.03 8.73
N ILE A 233 22.42 -5.22 8.55
CA ILE A 233 22.49 -6.31 9.52
C ILE A 233 23.94 -6.78 9.74
N TYR A 234 24.71 -6.92 8.67
CA TYR A 234 26.13 -7.29 8.77
C TYR A 234 27.00 -6.17 9.34
N HIS A 235 26.64 -4.90 9.09
CA HIS A 235 27.26 -3.77 9.75
C HIS A 235 27.10 -3.85 11.28
N LEU A 236 25.89 -4.14 11.75
CA LEU A 236 25.59 -4.35 13.16
C LEU A 236 26.33 -5.56 13.76
N ALA A 237 26.44 -6.66 13.01
CA ALA A 237 27.17 -7.85 13.42
C ALA A 237 28.68 -7.59 13.61
N GLY A 238 29.25 -6.57 12.99
CA GLY A 238 30.62 -6.12 13.17
C GLY A 238 30.86 -5.32 14.45
N GLY A 239 29.86 -5.15 15.32
CA GLY A 239 29.96 -4.39 16.57
C GLY A 239 30.31 -2.92 16.33
N GLU A 240 31.03 -2.29 17.25
CA GLU A 240 31.38 -0.86 17.19
C GLU A 240 32.21 -0.46 15.95
N THR A 241 32.99 -1.39 15.39
CA THR A 241 33.79 -1.15 14.19
C THR A 241 33.04 -1.47 12.90
N GLY A 242 31.82 -2.02 12.99
CA GLY A 242 30.85 -2.18 11.91
C GLY A 242 31.34 -3.08 10.76
N MET A 243 30.94 -2.74 9.54
CA MET A 243 31.20 -3.53 8.33
C MET A 243 32.69 -3.85 8.11
N ARG A 244 33.61 -2.96 8.50
CA ARG A 244 35.05 -3.21 8.34
C ARG A 244 35.51 -4.41 9.17
N HIS A 245 35.02 -4.53 10.40
CA HIS A 245 35.31 -5.67 11.27
C HIS A 245 34.68 -6.95 10.72
N MET A 246 33.39 -6.87 10.36
CA MET A 246 32.66 -7.98 9.76
C MET A 246 33.40 -8.57 8.55
N LEU A 247 33.84 -7.73 7.60
CA LEU A 247 34.56 -8.18 6.40
C LEU A 247 35.95 -8.75 6.71
N ARG A 248 36.66 -8.21 7.70
CA ARG A 248 37.97 -8.74 8.10
C ARG A 248 37.84 -10.10 8.80
N GLN A 249 36.84 -10.24 9.66
CA GLN A 249 36.64 -11.46 10.45
C GLN A 249 36.04 -12.60 9.61
N PHE A 250 35.00 -12.32 8.83
CA PHE A 250 34.25 -13.33 8.07
C PHE A 250 34.60 -13.38 6.57
N GLY A 251 35.33 -12.38 6.05
CA GLY A 251 35.76 -12.36 4.65
C GLY A 251 36.47 -13.64 4.19
N PRO A 252 37.37 -14.25 4.99
CA PRO A 252 37.98 -15.52 4.67
C PRO A 252 36.99 -16.64 4.40
N CYS A 253 35.84 -16.66 5.08
CA CYS A 253 34.76 -17.66 4.90
C CYS A 253 34.08 -17.60 3.52
N LEU A 254 34.19 -16.49 2.79
CA LEU A 254 33.68 -16.36 1.42
C LEU A 254 34.36 -17.33 0.43
N LYS A 255 35.52 -17.87 0.78
CA LYS A 255 36.23 -18.89 0.00
C LYS A 255 35.80 -20.32 0.32
N TRP A 256 34.96 -20.50 1.33
CA TRP A 256 34.47 -21.81 1.74
C TRP A 256 33.29 -22.23 0.86
N PRO A 257 33.07 -23.53 0.66
CA PRO A 257 32.00 -24.04 -0.20
C PRO A 257 30.63 -23.97 0.49
N TRP A 258 30.21 -22.79 0.95
CA TRP A 258 28.93 -22.60 1.63
C TRP A 258 27.76 -22.43 0.69
N THR A 259 28.04 -22.07 -0.57
CA THR A 259 27.02 -21.92 -1.61
C THR A 259 27.51 -22.48 -2.94
N LYS A 260 26.60 -22.89 -3.82
CA LYS A 260 26.93 -23.35 -5.17
C LYS A 260 26.74 -22.26 -6.23
N LEU A 261 25.74 -21.40 -6.11
CA LEU A 261 25.36 -20.29 -7.00
C LEU A 261 25.05 -20.68 -8.47
N GLU A 262 25.32 -21.91 -8.89
CA GLU A 262 24.93 -22.43 -10.19
C GLU A 262 23.56 -23.11 -10.12
N ALA A 263 22.72 -22.89 -11.15
CA ALA A 263 21.41 -23.52 -11.16
C ALA A 263 21.55 -25.04 -11.34
N PRO A 264 20.85 -25.87 -10.52
CA PRO A 264 20.77 -27.29 -10.76
C PRO A 264 19.93 -27.57 -12.01
N GLU A 265 20.16 -28.73 -12.65
CA GLU A 265 19.25 -29.20 -13.69
C GLU A 265 17.87 -29.50 -13.09
N LEU A 266 16.80 -28.95 -13.69
CA LEU A 266 15.42 -29.20 -13.30
C LEU A 266 14.97 -30.57 -13.84
N THR A 267 15.35 -31.63 -13.15
CA THR A 267 14.86 -32.96 -13.46
C THR A 267 13.43 -33.15 -12.97
N GLU A 268 12.66 -34.07 -13.57
CA GLU A 268 11.30 -34.38 -13.08
C GLU A 268 11.29 -34.75 -11.60
N THR A 269 12.30 -35.52 -11.15
CA THR A 269 12.44 -35.86 -9.73
C THR A 269 12.60 -34.64 -8.83
N LEU A 270 13.32 -33.60 -9.25
CA LEU A 270 13.44 -32.35 -8.49
C LEU A 270 12.10 -31.55 -8.50
N ILE A 271 11.47 -31.50 -9.68
CA ILE A 271 10.15 -30.85 -9.83
C ILE A 271 9.13 -31.53 -8.91
N ASP A 272 9.03 -32.86 -8.90
CA ASP A 272 8.11 -33.60 -8.05
C ASP A 272 8.37 -33.35 -6.57
N ARG A 273 9.61 -33.35 -6.12
CA ARG A 273 9.95 -33.00 -4.71
C ARG A 273 9.53 -31.58 -4.31
N MET A 274 9.72 -30.61 -5.21
CA MET A 274 9.29 -29.22 -4.96
C MET A 274 7.77 -29.13 -4.87
N VAL A 275 7.05 -29.78 -5.77
CA VAL A 275 5.57 -29.80 -5.79
C VAL A 275 5.03 -30.47 -4.54
N GLU A 276 5.48 -31.68 -4.21
CA GLU A 276 5.04 -32.41 -3.01
C GLU A 276 5.30 -31.62 -1.73
N GLY A 277 6.52 -31.05 -1.60
CA GLY A 277 6.89 -30.24 -0.43
C GLY A 277 6.03 -29.03 -0.26
N THR A 278 5.82 -28.24 -1.33
CA THR A 278 5.01 -27.01 -1.26
C THR A 278 3.52 -27.30 -1.06
N GLN A 279 2.99 -28.40 -1.61
CA GLN A 279 1.61 -28.85 -1.32
C GLN A 279 1.43 -29.24 0.13
N ALA A 280 2.40 -29.94 0.73
CA ALA A 280 2.38 -30.26 2.17
C ALA A 280 2.40 -28.98 3.04
N GLN A 281 3.24 -27.98 2.70
CA GLN A 281 3.28 -26.68 3.37
C GLN A 281 1.95 -25.90 3.25
N ALA A 282 1.31 -25.96 2.08
CA ALA A 282 0.00 -25.34 1.89
C ALA A 282 -1.08 -25.89 2.84
N GLY A 283 -0.94 -27.13 3.31
CA GLY A 283 -1.84 -27.72 4.31
C GLY A 283 -3.29 -27.80 3.82
N GLY A 284 -3.49 -28.08 2.52
CA GLY A 284 -4.82 -28.15 1.90
C GLY A 284 -5.45 -26.80 1.56
N ARG A 285 -4.75 -25.68 1.82
CA ARG A 285 -5.25 -24.35 1.45
C ARG A 285 -5.14 -24.16 -0.07
N SER A 286 -6.16 -23.55 -0.64
CA SER A 286 -6.14 -23.08 -2.04
C SER A 286 -5.18 -21.87 -2.20
N ILE A 287 -4.76 -21.60 -3.43
CA ILE A 287 -3.96 -20.39 -3.74
C ILE A 287 -4.66 -19.12 -3.27
N ARG A 288 -5.98 -19.03 -3.41
CA ARG A 288 -6.77 -17.86 -2.96
C ARG A 288 -6.76 -17.67 -1.44
N GLU A 289 -6.76 -18.76 -0.69
CA GLU A 289 -6.63 -18.68 0.79
C GLU A 289 -5.24 -18.27 1.21
N LEU A 290 -4.20 -18.75 0.51
CA LEU A 290 -2.81 -18.33 0.74
C LEU A 290 -2.58 -16.87 0.35
N GLU A 291 -3.15 -16.38 -0.76
CA GLU A 291 -3.11 -14.96 -1.14
C GLU A 291 -3.72 -14.06 -0.06
N ARG A 292 -4.91 -14.41 0.46
CA ARG A 292 -5.55 -13.67 1.55
C ARG A 292 -4.68 -13.63 2.81
N LEU A 293 -4.14 -14.79 3.22
CA LEU A 293 -3.23 -14.88 4.37
C LEU A 293 -2.00 -13.99 4.18
N ARG A 294 -1.40 -14.01 2.98
CA ARG A 294 -0.27 -13.15 2.62
C ARG A 294 -0.63 -11.67 2.77
N ASP A 295 -1.76 -11.24 2.21
CA ASP A 295 -2.20 -9.85 2.26
C ASP A 295 -2.43 -9.38 3.71
N GLU A 296 -3.02 -10.25 4.56
CA GLU A 296 -3.22 -9.97 5.99
C GLU A 296 -1.90 -9.67 6.71
N TYR A 297 -0.91 -10.55 6.61
CA TYR A 297 0.34 -10.32 7.33
C TYR A 297 1.18 -9.18 6.71
N LEU A 298 1.12 -8.96 5.39
CA LEU A 298 1.80 -7.81 4.77
C LEU A 298 1.22 -6.48 5.23
N LEU A 299 -0.11 -6.38 5.37
CA LEU A 299 -0.76 -5.20 5.95
C LEU A 299 -0.31 -4.97 7.39
N ALA A 300 -0.31 -6.03 8.22
CA ALA A 300 0.11 -5.94 9.62
C ALA A 300 1.58 -5.49 9.74
N ILE A 301 2.48 -6.08 8.96
CA ILE A 301 3.91 -5.71 8.94
C ILE A 301 4.08 -4.23 8.53
N GLN A 302 3.40 -3.77 7.47
CA GLN A 302 3.50 -2.37 7.02
C GLN A 302 3.00 -1.40 8.11
N GLN A 303 1.93 -1.72 8.83
CA GLN A 303 1.44 -0.91 9.94
C GLN A 303 2.43 -0.87 11.12
N VAL A 304 3.08 -1.99 11.45
CA VAL A 304 4.13 -2.02 12.47
C VAL A 304 5.33 -1.19 12.03
N LEU A 305 5.84 -1.41 10.83
CA LEU A 305 6.99 -0.66 10.29
C LEU A 305 6.72 0.85 10.19
N LYS A 306 5.46 1.25 9.95
CA LYS A 306 5.05 2.67 9.94
C LYS A 306 5.29 3.36 11.27
N GLN A 307 5.13 2.66 12.41
CA GLN A 307 5.38 3.23 13.74
C GLN A 307 6.85 3.58 13.96
N PHE A 308 7.76 2.86 13.30
CA PHE A 308 9.21 3.04 13.39
C PHE A 308 9.80 3.81 12.21
N ASP A 309 8.99 4.26 11.26
CA ASP A 309 9.42 4.94 10.02
C ASP A 309 10.46 4.13 9.21
N LEU A 310 10.28 2.81 9.14
CA LEU A 310 11.19 1.89 8.49
C LEU A 310 10.62 1.32 7.18
N GLY A 311 11.46 1.18 6.16
CA GLY A 311 11.17 0.47 4.93
C GLY A 311 9.81 0.79 4.31
N ALA A 312 8.99 -0.24 4.05
CA ALA A 312 7.65 -0.09 3.51
C ALA A 312 6.71 0.76 4.39
N GLY A 313 6.93 0.75 5.71
CA GLY A 313 6.17 1.57 6.67
C GLY A 313 6.43 3.07 6.50
N GLY A 314 7.67 3.48 6.27
CA GLY A 314 8.02 4.87 5.95
C GLY A 314 7.38 5.33 4.63
N THR A 315 7.36 4.45 3.62
CA THR A 315 6.68 4.72 2.34
C THR A 315 5.17 4.91 2.54
N LEU A 316 4.54 4.08 3.36
CA LEU A 316 3.12 4.19 3.70
C LEU A 316 2.82 5.50 4.44
N ARG A 317 3.66 5.88 5.42
CA ARG A 317 3.53 7.16 6.13
C ARG A 317 3.58 8.34 5.16
N ALA A 318 4.59 8.37 4.29
CA ALA A 318 4.74 9.44 3.30
C ALA A 318 3.56 9.50 2.30
N LEU A 319 2.94 8.36 1.97
CA LEU A 319 1.70 8.32 1.21
C LEU A 319 0.55 8.95 1.99
N GLU A 320 0.34 8.57 3.24
CA GLU A 320 -0.72 9.11 4.10
C GLU A 320 -0.60 10.63 4.28
N GLU A 321 0.61 11.15 4.51
CA GLU A 321 0.87 12.59 4.59
C GLU A 321 0.42 13.32 3.32
N ARG A 322 0.78 12.82 2.15
CA ARG A 322 0.33 13.36 0.86
C ARG A 322 -1.19 13.27 0.68
N LEU A 323 -1.80 12.18 1.10
CA LEU A 323 -3.26 12.01 1.04
C LEU A 323 -3.98 13.01 1.95
N TYR A 324 -3.46 13.24 3.16
CA TYR A 324 -4.01 14.26 4.05
C TYR A 324 -3.83 15.68 3.48
N GLU A 325 -2.69 15.99 2.89
CA GLU A 325 -2.45 17.30 2.25
C GLU A 325 -3.37 17.53 1.05
N ARG A 326 -3.53 16.52 0.16
CA ARG A 326 -4.33 16.64 -1.07
C ARG A 326 -5.83 16.57 -0.80
N ASN A 327 -6.26 15.62 0.02
CA ASN A 327 -7.67 15.28 0.22
C ASN A 327 -8.23 15.77 1.55
N GLY A 328 -7.41 16.22 2.49
CA GLY A 328 -7.85 16.82 3.75
C GLY A 328 -8.77 18.02 3.53
N ARG A 329 -8.52 18.81 2.48
CA ARG A 329 -9.42 19.91 2.07
C ARG A 329 -10.74 19.40 1.50
N SER A 330 -10.76 18.27 0.81
CA SER A 330 -11.98 17.66 0.27
C SER A 330 -12.82 17.02 1.38
N ALA A 331 -12.19 16.35 2.34
CA ALA A 331 -12.87 15.84 3.52
C ALA A 331 -13.41 16.98 4.39
N ALA A 332 -12.64 18.06 4.55
CA ALA A 332 -13.10 19.29 5.20
C ALA A 332 -14.29 19.93 4.48
N ALA A 333 -14.25 19.97 3.13
CA ALA A 333 -15.37 20.50 2.33
C ALA A 333 -16.64 19.63 2.48
N GLY A 334 -16.51 18.32 2.66
CA GLY A 334 -17.62 17.42 2.97
C GLY A 334 -18.24 17.72 4.34
N ILE A 335 -17.42 17.97 5.35
CA ILE A 335 -17.88 18.41 6.67
C ILE A 335 -18.51 19.81 6.57
N ASP A 336 -17.88 20.74 5.86
CA ASP A 336 -18.38 22.10 5.66
C ASP A 336 -19.74 22.09 4.92
N ALA A 337 -19.93 21.20 3.93
CA ALA A 337 -21.22 21.02 3.26
C ALA A 337 -22.30 20.47 4.20
N ALA A 338 -21.96 19.54 5.09
CA ALA A 338 -22.88 19.02 6.12
C ALA A 338 -23.22 20.06 7.21
N LEU A 339 -22.43 21.14 7.32
CA LEU A 339 -22.68 22.25 8.24
C LEU A 339 -23.59 23.35 7.65
N THR A 340 -24.05 23.19 6.41
CA THR A 340 -24.98 24.15 5.79
C THR A 340 -26.29 24.19 6.59
N PRO A 341 -26.85 25.39 6.93
CA PRO A 341 -28.08 25.48 7.66
C PRO A 341 -29.21 24.69 7.01
N GLY A 342 -29.81 23.74 7.73
CA GLY A 342 -30.85 22.84 7.24
C GLY A 342 -30.37 21.42 6.84
N ALA A 343 -29.07 21.16 6.77
CA ALA A 343 -28.53 19.82 6.49
C ALA A 343 -28.33 18.96 7.76
N GLY A 344 -28.57 19.49 8.91
CA GLY A 344 -28.31 19.06 10.28
C GLY A 344 -28.49 17.58 10.60
N GLY A 345 -27.51 16.75 10.26
CA GLY A 345 -27.39 15.36 10.67
C GLY A 345 -26.02 15.08 11.33
N PRO A 346 -25.85 13.91 11.96
CA PRO A 346 -24.56 13.52 12.49
C PRO A 346 -23.53 13.35 11.34
N LEU A 347 -22.30 13.79 11.57
CA LEU A 347 -21.25 13.73 10.56
C LEU A 347 -20.74 12.32 10.37
N ARG A 348 -20.71 11.83 9.15
CA ARG A 348 -20.05 10.57 8.80
C ARG A 348 -18.55 10.82 8.60
N LEU A 349 -17.75 10.45 9.61
CA LEU A 349 -16.34 10.81 9.70
C LEU A 349 -15.38 9.67 9.39
N LEU A 350 -15.84 8.43 9.46
CA LEU A 350 -15.02 7.25 9.24
C LEU A 350 -15.82 6.19 8.49
N ASP A 351 -15.24 5.71 7.40
CA ASP A 351 -15.65 4.52 6.67
C ASP A 351 -14.51 3.52 6.68
N THR A 352 -14.75 2.29 7.15
CA THR A 352 -13.70 1.27 7.27
C THR A 352 -14.30 -0.13 7.29
N TYR A 353 -13.48 -1.14 7.60
CA TYR A 353 -13.88 -2.52 7.77
C TYR A 353 -13.43 -3.02 9.13
N VAL A 354 -14.18 -3.97 9.72
CA VAL A 354 -13.72 -4.70 10.89
C VAL A 354 -12.51 -5.54 10.51
N ARG A 355 -11.34 -5.22 11.08
CA ARG A 355 -10.10 -5.91 10.76
C ARG A 355 -10.08 -7.31 11.37
N PRO A 356 -9.54 -8.34 10.71
CA PRO A 356 -9.43 -9.69 11.28
C PRO A 356 -8.74 -9.75 12.64
N GLU A 357 -7.72 -8.93 12.84
CA GLU A 357 -6.98 -8.82 14.11
C GLU A 357 -7.78 -8.12 15.23
N TRP A 358 -8.97 -7.64 14.93
CA TRP A 358 -9.89 -7.08 15.92
C TRP A 358 -10.87 -8.10 16.49
N ILE A 359 -10.84 -9.32 15.97
CA ILE A 359 -11.78 -10.38 16.34
C ILE A 359 -11.27 -11.15 17.55
N ASP A 360 -12.15 -11.35 18.52
CA ASP A 360 -11.88 -12.13 19.71
C ASP A 360 -12.16 -13.65 19.51
N TYR A 361 -12.01 -14.41 20.57
CA TYR A 361 -12.25 -15.87 20.58
C TYR A 361 -13.72 -16.25 20.29
N ASN A 362 -14.68 -15.32 20.40
CA ASN A 362 -16.08 -15.54 20.07
C ASN A 362 -16.36 -15.30 18.58
N GLY A 363 -15.38 -14.86 17.81
CA GLY A 363 -15.55 -14.56 16.38
C GLY A 363 -16.14 -13.18 16.10
N HIS A 364 -16.15 -12.26 17.06
CA HIS A 364 -16.70 -10.92 16.95
C HIS A 364 -15.68 -9.86 17.33
N MET A 365 -15.91 -8.63 16.89
CA MET A 365 -15.05 -7.49 17.19
C MET A 365 -14.92 -7.27 18.70
N THR A 366 -13.67 -7.30 19.20
CA THR A 366 -13.33 -7.11 20.61
C THR A 366 -13.80 -5.74 21.11
N ASP A 367 -14.26 -5.67 22.35
CA ASP A 367 -14.78 -4.47 23.00
C ASP A 367 -13.86 -3.24 22.90
N SER A 368 -12.58 -3.41 23.15
CA SER A 368 -11.57 -2.34 23.06
C SER A 368 -11.44 -1.73 21.65
N ARG A 369 -11.81 -2.46 20.59
CA ARG A 369 -11.71 -2.00 19.21
C ARG A 369 -12.81 -1.04 18.83
N TYR A 370 -13.97 -1.12 19.47
CA TYR A 370 -15.03 -0.10 19.32
C TYR A 370 -14.53 1.27 19.77
N LEU A 371 -13.84 1.32 20.91
CA LEU A 371 -13.25 2.55 21.41
C LEU A 371 -12.17 3.11 20.47
N GLN A 372 -11.37 2.24 19.87
CA GLN A 372 -10.38 2.64 18.85
C GLN A 372 -11.06 3.28 17.64
N VAL A 373 -12.10 2.65 17.09
CA VAL A 373 -12.86 3.15 15.93
C VAL A 373 -13.50 4.52 16.22
N PHE A 374 -14.02 4.72 17.43
CA PHE A 374 -14.53 6.02 17.87
C PHE A 374 -13.41 7.07 17.99
N GLY A 375 -12.23 6.67 18.48
CA GLY A 375 -11.05 7.51 18.51
C GLY A 375 -10.60 7.97 17.12
N ASP A 376 -10.57 7.04 16.13
CA ASP A 376 -10.22 7.35 14.74
C ASP A 376 -11.21 8.37 14.12
N ALA A 377 -12.51 8.25 14.42
CA ALA A 377 -13.52 9.22 13.99
C ALA A 377 -13.33 10.59 14.68
N THR A 378 -12.98 10.59 15.97
CA THR A 378 -12.64 11.81 16.71
C THR A 378 -11.42 12.51 16.14
N ASP A 379 -10.38 11.76 15.79
CA ASP A 379 -9.17 12.30 15.18
C ASP A 379 -9.47 12.97 13.83
N ALA A 380 -10.38 12.42 13.05
CA ALA A 380 -10.85 13.04 11.81
C ALA A 380 -11.55 14.38 12.08
N LEU A 381 -12.43 14.43 13.10
CA LEU A 381 -13.09 15.65 13.52
C LEU A 381 -12.10 16.71 13.99
N PHE A 382 -11.15 16.34 14.84
CA PHE A 382 -10.19 17.27 15.41
C PHE A 382 -9.24 17.82 14.35
N ARG A 383 -8.78 17.00 13.39
CA ARG A 383 -8.02 17.50 12.24
C ARG A 383 -8.80 18.52 11.42
N TRP A 384 -10.07 18.26 11.13
CA TRP A 384 -10.95 19.25 10.48
C TRP A 384 -11.06 20.54 11.32
N ALA A 385 -11.19 20.43 12.62
CA ALA A 385 -11.27 21.60 13.51
C ALA A 385 -9.94 22.39 13.60
N GLY A 386 -8.83 21.84 13.11
CA GLY A 386 -7.51 22.47 13.14
C GLY A 386 -6.59 21.96 14.24
N VAL A 387 -6.96 20.88 14.93
CA VAL A 387 -6.09 20.18 15.89
C VAL A 387 -5.25 19.16 15.12
N ASP A 388 -4.28 19.66 14.40
CA ASP A 388 -3.35 18.91 13.54
C ASP A 388 -1.95 18.77 14.17
N ASP A 389 -0.98 18.32 13.39
CA ASP A 389 0.41 18.19 13.85
C ASP A 389 1.06 19.54 14.20
N ALA A 390 0.74 20.60 13.46
CA ALA A 390 1.27 21.93 13.77
C ALA A 390 0.73 22.42 15.12
N TYR A 391 -0.55 22.15 15.40
CA TYR A 391 -1.19 22.46 16.67
C TYR A 391 -0.53 21.71 17.84
N ARG A 392 -0.25 20.41 17.66
CA ARG A 392 0.45 19.61 18.68
C ARG A 392 1.89 20.09 18.90
N LYS A 393 2.63 20.40 17.85
CA LYS A 393 3.99 20.97 17.94
C LYS A 393 4.02 22.33 18.63
N ALA A 394 2.93 23.08 18.56
CA ALA A 394 2.74 24.34 19.30
C ALA A 394 2.45 24.13 20.80
N GLY A 395 2.38 22.88 21.26
CA GLY A 395 2.14 22.57 22.68
C GLY A 395 0.68 22.54 23.06
N ARG A 396 -0.22 22.24 22.12
CA ARG A 396 -1.66 22.12 22.34
C ARG A 396 -2.15 20.72 21.98
N ALA A 397 -3.03 20.14 22.79
CA ALA A 397 -3.59 18.81 22.56
C ALA A 397 -4.99 18.63 23.12
N MET A 398 -5.65 17.56 22.67
CA MET A 398 -6.91 17.07 23.24
C MET A 398 -6.65 15.79 24.01
N TYR A 399 -7.12 15.72 25.26
CA TYR A 399 -7.02 14.51 26.07
C TYR A 399 -8.42 13.97 26.36
N THR A 400 -8.58 12.66 26.29
CA THR A 400 -9.82 11.98 26.67
C THR A 400 -9.91 11.92 28.20
N LEU A 401 -11.06 12.35 28.74
CA LEU A 401 -11.37 12.28 30.18
C LEU A 401 -12.26 11.09 30.50
N GLU A 402 -13.27 10.86 29.69
CA GLU A 402 -14.28 9.82 29.92
C GLU A 402 -14.64 9.15 28.59
N SER A 403 -14.95 7.86 28.64
CA SER A 403 -15.49 7.12 27.50
C SER A 403 -16.51 6.11 27.99
N HIS A 404 -17.72 6.16 27.43
CA HIS A 404 -18.79 5.20 27.65
C HIS A 404 -19.13 4.54 26.32
N VAL A 405 -19.07 3.22 26.24
CA VAL A 405 -19.43 2.46 25.04
C VAL A 405 -20.61 1.55 25.37
N THR A 406 -21.61 1.57 24.50
CA THR A 406 -22.76 0.67 24.57
C THR A 406 -22.79 -0.19 23.31
N HIS A 407 -22.73 -1.51 23.49
CA HIS A 407 -22.79 -2.47 22.41
C HIS A 407 -24.24 -2.86 22.16
N VAL A 408 -24.68 -2.81 20.89
CA VAL A 408 -26.06 -3.08 20.47
C VAL A 408 -26.13 -4.35 19.62
N ALA A 409 -25.13 -4.56 18.77
CA ALA A 409 -25.02 -5.72 17.89
C ALA A 409 -23.55 -6.13 17.70
N GLU A 410 -23.35 -7.34 17.20
CA GLU A 410 -22.03 -7.88 16.90
C GLU A 410 -21.54 -7.39 15.54
N ALA A 411 -20.22 -7.26 15.40
CA ALA A 411 -19.53 -6.98 14.16
C ALA A 411 -18.53 -8.10 13.86
N LYS A 412 -18.53 -8.60 12.60
CA LYS A 412 -17.70 -9.72 12.15
C LYS A 412 -16.51 -9.25 11.32
N ALA A 413 -15.49 -10.10 11.20
CA ALA A 413 -14.32 -9.80 10.37
C ALA A 413 -14.73 -9.41 8.93
N LEU A 414 -14.03 -8.41 8.38
CA LEU A 414 -14.23 -7.86 7.02
C LEU A 414 -15.60 -7.20 6.79
N GLU A 415 -16.41 -7.04 7.84
CA GLU A 415 -17.70 -6.37 7.71
C GLU A 415 -17.48 -4.87 7.49
N PRO A 416 -18.09 -4.26 6.44
CA PRO A 416 -18.01 -2.82 6.20
C PRO A 416 -18.79 -2.05 7.28
N ILE A 417 -18.13 -1.08 7.90
CA ILE A 417 -18.68 -0.26 8.98
C ILE A 417 -18.41 1.22 8.73
N TYR A 418 -19.23 2.09 9.29
CA TYR A 418 -18.97 3.53 9.31
C TYR A 418 -19.39 4.14 10.65
N VAL A 419 -18.78 5.29 10.96
CA VAL A 419 -19.06 6.06 12.19
C VAL A 419 -19.67 7.39 11.86
N THR A 420 -20.78 7.69 12.53
CA THR A 420 -21.34 9.05 12.58
C THR A 420 -21.05 9.68 13.93
N THR A 421 -20.83 11.00 13.94
CA THR A 421 -20.46 11.75 15.14
C THR A 421 -21.35 12.98 15.31
N LYS A 422 -21.80 13.22 16.55
CA LYS A 422 -22.60 14.38 16.97
C LYS A 422 -21.94 15.06 18.18
N VAL A 423 -21.93 16.40 18.21
CA VAL A 423 -21.52 17.17 19.39
C VAL A 423 -22.69 17.25 20.34
N LEU A 424 -22.50 16.78 21.58
CA LEU A 424 -23.49 16.88 22.64
C LEU A 424 -23.31 18.18 23.45
N GLU A 425 -22.07 18.45 23.87
CA GLU A 425 -21.72 19.58 24.72
C GLU A 425 -20.40 20.20 24.27
N LEU A 426 -20.29 21.50 24.42
CA LEU A 426 -19.07 22.27 24.16
C LEU A 426 -18.99 23.45 25.13
N ASP A 427 -17.94 23.48 25.94
CA ASP A 427 -17.62 24.64 26.80
C ASP A 427 -16.31 25.32 26.38
N THR A 428 -15.70 26.14 27.23
CA THR A 428 -14.48 26.88 26.90
C THR A 428 -13.26 25.98 26.62
N LYS A 429 -13.21 24.77 27.18
CA LYS A 429 -12.06 23.85 27.12
C LYS A 429 -12.43 22.38 26.98
N ARG A 430 -13.73 22.03 26.99
CA ARG A 430 -14.19 20.64 26.90
C ARG A 430 -15.20 20.49 25.76
N ILE A 431 -15.18 19.28 25.15
CA ILE A 431 -16.17 18.84 24.16
C ILE A 431 -16.62 17.43 24.47
N ARG A 432 -17.93 17.19 24.42
CA ARG A 432 -18.56 15.86 24.54
C ARG A 432 -19.12 15.45 23.20
N LEU A 433 -18.65 14.32 22.71
CA LEU A 433 -19.03 13.74 21.42
C LEU A 433 -19.85 12.47 21.64
N GLN A 434 -20.82 12.25 20.78
CA GLN A 434 -21.50 10.97 20.63
C GLN A 434 -21.15 10.39 19.27
N HIS A 435 -20.68 9.15 19.27
CA HIS A 435 -20.40 8.36 18.09
C HIS A 435 -21.45 7.28 17.95
N SER A 436 -21.84 6.95 16.72
CA SER A 436 -22.66 5.81 16.40
C SER A 436 -21.99 4.99 15.32
N LEU A 437 -21.70 3.73 15.61
CA LEU A 437 -21.10 2.78 14.69
C LEU A 437 -22.22 2.01 13.99
N HIS A 438 -22.17 2.02 12.66
CA HIS A 438 -23.19 1.38 11.83
C HIS A 438 -22.58 0.33 10.90
N ARG A 439 -23.35 -0.71 10.62
CA ARG A 439 -23.07 -1.68 9.58
C ARG A 439 -23.52 -1.11 8.23
N ARG A 440 -22.61 -1.07 7.25
CA ARG A 440 -22.86 -0.38 5.98
C ARG A 440 -23.93 -1.03 5.11
N ARG A 441 -24.07 -2.39 5.16
CA ARG A 441 -24.97 -3.13 4.25
C ARG A 441 -26.46 -2.93 4.55
N ASP A 442 -26.82 -2.67 5.80
CA ASP A 442 -28.20 -2.61 6.29
C ASP A 442 -28.46 -1.41 7.23
N GLU A 443 -27.49 -0.49 7.34
CA GLU A 443 -27.53 0.71 8.18
C GLU A 443 -27.74 0.41 9.68
N ALA A 444 -27.64 -0.87 10.09
CA ALA A 444 -27.91 -1.29 11.46
C ALA A 444 -26.90 -0.67 12.44
N LEU A 445 -27.40 -0.13 13.55
CA LEU A 445 -26.59 0.36 14.66
C LEU A 445 -25.89 -0.82 15.36
N ILE A 446 -24.58 -0.77 15.45
CA ILE A 446 -23.73 -1.79 16.12
C ILE A 446 -23.37 -1.36 17.53
N ALA A 447 -22.96 -0.11 17.71
CA ALA A 447 -22.58 0.42 19.00
C ALA A 447 -22.70 1.94 19.04
N THR A 448 -22.80 2.50 20.25
CA THR A 448 -22.68 3.93 20.51
C THR A 448 -21.54 4.20 21.48
N GLY A 449 -20.86 5.34 21.31
CA GLY A 449 -19.82 5.82 22.19
C GLY A 449 -20.06 7.27 22.59
N VAL A 450 -20.00 7.57 23.88
CA VAL A 450 -19.98 8.94 24.37
C VAL A 450 -18.62 9.22 24.98
N GLN A 451 -17.93 10.23 24.48
CA GLN A 451 -16.58 10.59 24.91
C GLN A 451 -16.49 12.05 25.30
N LEU A 452 -15.85 12.33 26.43
CA LEU A 452 -15.54 13.68 26.90
C LEU A 452 -14.06 13.97 26.70
N TYR A 453 -13.76 15.05 26.02
CA TYR A 453 -12.41 15.52 25.76
C TYR A 453 -12.14 16.87 26.42
N ILE A 454 -10.88 17.09 26.83
CA ILE A 454 -10.41 18.36 27.37
C ILE A 454 -9.22 18.86 26.56
N HIS A 455 -9.23 20.14 26.26
CA HIS A 455 -8.12 20.85 25.65
C HIS A 455 -7.07 21.21 26.69
N VAL A 456 -5.81 20.95 26.39
CA VAL A 456 -4.67 21.12 27.30
C VAL A 456 -3.53 21.90 26.66
N ASP A 457 -2.84 22.69 27.47
CA ASP A 457 -1.50 23.16 27.20
C ASP A 457 -0.52 22.09 27.70
N THR A 458 0.20 21.43 26.77
CA THR A 458 1.10 20.33 27.09
C THR A 458 2.42 20.82 27.70
N ARG A 459 2.79 22.10 27.52
CA ARG A 459 3.99 22.69 28.11
C ARG A 459 3.79 22.98 29.58
N GLU A 460 2.59 23.42 29.94
CA GLU A 460 2.20 23.74 31.32
C GLU A 460 1.45 22.59 32.00
N SER A 461 1.21 21.49 31.29
CA SER A 461 0.47 20.31 31.74
C SER A 461 -0.86 20.63 32.41
N ARG A 462 -1.61 21.61 31.87
CA ARG A 462 -2.89 22.04 32.40
C ARG A 462 -3.97 22.25 31.34
N ALA A 463 -5.23 22.20 31.78
CA ALA A 463 -6.35 22.49 30.91
C ALA A 463 -6.32 23.98 30.49
N ALA A 464 -6.53 24.24 29.20
CA ALA A 464 -6.54 25.58 28.61
C ALA A 464 -7.77 25.77 27.71
N PRO A 465 -8.22 27.02 27.49
CA PRO A 465 -9.26 27.30 26.51
C PRO A 465 -8.84 26.87 25.11
N PHE A 466 -9.83 26.49 24.28
CA PHE A 466 -9.58 26.27 22.87
C PHE A 466 -9.00 27.54 22.21
N GLU A 467 -8.04 27.34 21.29
CA GLU A 467 -7.56 28.43 20.45
C GLU A 467 -8.72 28.99 19.59
N PRO A 468 -8.75 30.27 19.30
CA PRO A 468 -9.91 30.91 18.64
C PRO A 468 -10.33 30.27 17.33
N PRO A 469 -9.42 29.87 16.40
CA PRO A 469 -9.83 29.22 15.16
C PRO A 469 -10.48 27.85 15.37
N VAL A 470 -9.95 27.07 16.30
CA VAL A 470 -10.50 25.75 16.66
C VAL A 470 -11.86 25.92 17.31
N ARG A 471 -11.96 26.87 18.26
CA ARG A 471 -13.22 27.18 18.94
C ARG A 471 -14.31 27.57 17.95
N GLN A 472 -14.01 28.45 17.01
CA GLN A 472 -14.96 28.88 15.99
C GLN A 472 -15.55 27.73 15.19
N ARG A 473 -14.71 26.78 14.72
CA ARG A 473 -15.17 25.61 13.99
C ARG A 473 -16.02 24.68 14.84
N LEU A 474 -15.62 24.43 16.09
CA LEU A 474 -16.40 23.61 17.01
C LEU A 474 -17.75 24.25 17.36
N ASP A 475 -17.84 25.57 17.47
CA ASP A 475 -19.11 26.30 17.70
C ASP A 475 -20.04 26.21 16.49
N GLN A 476 -19.49 26.30 15.26
CA GLN A 476 -20.25 26.09 14.01
C GLN A 476 -20.85 24.68 13.98
N LEU A 477 -20.04 23.65 14.31
CA LEU A 477 -20.48 22.27 14.35
C LEU A 477 -21.59 22.04 15.39
N ARG A 478 -21.41 22.60 16.60
CA ARG A 478 -22.43 22.49 17.63
C ARG A 478 -23.75 23.13 17.20
N ALA A 479 -23.68 24.30 16.57
CA ALA A 479 -24.86 25.00 16.08
C ALA A 479 -25.62 24.20 15.00
N ALA A 480 -24.88 23.56 14.08
CA ALA A 480 -25.47 22.70 13.06
C ALA A 480 -26.18 21.48 13.67
N HIS A 481 -25.59 20.86 14.69
CA HIS A 481 -26.19 19.70 15.37
C HIS A 481 -27.39 20.07 16.30
N ALA A 482 -27.41 21.27 16.85
CA ALA A 482 -28.53 21.73 17.69
C ALA A 482 -29.78 22.06 16.86
N ALA A 483 -29.63 22.37 15.58
CA ALA A 483 -30.74 22.70 14.68
C ALA A 483 -31.48 21.47 14.10
N SER A 484 -31.01 20.24 14.38
CA SER A 484 -31.66 19.02 13.92
C SER A 484 -32.67 18.53 14.93
N PRO A 485 -33.95 18.38 14.58
CA PRO A 485 -34.90 17.63 15.42
C PRO A 485 -34.40 16.19 15.54
N GLY A 486 -34.43 15.66 16.78
CA GLY A 486 -33.93 14.34 17.15
C GLY A 486 -34.65 13.16 16.50
#